data_2b9bcd4125d63d205da05861fa86ade8
#
_entry.id   2b9bcd4125d63d205da05861fa86ade8
#
_cell.length_a   1.000
_cell.length_b   1.000
_cell.length_c   1.000
_cell.angle_alpha   90.00
_cell.angle_beta   90.00
_cell.angle_gamma   90.00
#
_symmetry.space_group_name_H-M   'P 1'
#
loop_
_entity.id
_entity.type
_entity.pdbx_description
1 polymer ?
#
loop_
_entity_poly.entity_id
_entity_poly.type
_entity_poly.pdbx_seq_one_letter_code
_entity_poly.pdbx_strand_id
1 'polypeptide(L)'
;GEICKELQKEVVQLAGKGHARGYDNTRWGRQPGSVYLMDQKFPIIVPRVRNKTARREVQLQSYQKVQSPFAGDGNTVLKLLHGISTHKYHESSTLAAEAMGLSASNLSKRFKQKTADTLKQLQERPLAESDIIAIFIDAKRYADDGLIVAMGVTMAGDKIVLGIEHIHSENALVIEQWARHLIARGLKFEQGILFIIDGSKGIARAIRNCFGKYAVIQRCQWHKRENVVSYLNDSQKALCRGRMKTAYAQTTYKEAKAELEKLYKELVPVNEGAANSLLEGLEETLTLHRLGLSSEISRSLNTTNCIESLMSQLGQYTDKVDRWQNSNQILRWTAAGLMDIEPRLYK
;
A
#
# COMPACT_ATOMS: atom_id res chain seq x y z
N GLY A 1 22.00 -6.25 -32.40
CA GLY A 1 21.58 -6.88 -31.15
C GLY A 1 20.45 -7.85 -31.37
N GLU A 2 20.00 -8.55 -30.33
CA GLU A 2 19.00 -9.60 -30.36
C GLU A 2 17.66 -9.15 -30.95
N ILE A 3 17.19 -7.95 -30.58
CA ILE A 3 15.96 -7.35 -31.12
C ILE A 3 16.01 -7.26 -32.66
N CYS A 4 17.14 -6.80 -33.23
CA CYS A 4 17.27 -6.74 -34.69
C CYS A 4 17.22 -8.13 -35.34
N LYS A 5 17.71 -9.16 -34.67
CA LYS A 5 17.62 -10.55 -35.13
C LYS A 5 16.17 -11.04 -35.11
N GLU A 6 15.42 -10.75 -34.06
CA GLU A 6 13.99 -11.13 -33.96
C GLU A 6 13.15 -10.40 -35.00
N LEU A 7 13.32 -9.08 -35.20
CA LEU A 7 12.69 -8.33 -36.29
C LEU A 7 12.99 -8.97 -37.65
N GLN A 8 14.25 -9.37 -37.87
CA GLN A 8 14.65 -9.98 -39.13
C GLN A 8 14.05 -11.39 -39.32
N LYS A 9 13.94 -12.19 -38.25
CA LYS A 9 13.24 -13.49 -38.30
C LYS A 9 11.78 -13.31 -38.70
N GLU A 10 11.06 -12.38 -38.09
CA GLU A 10 9.66 -12.11 -38.42
C GLU A 10 9.51 -11.64 -39.87
N VAL A 11 10.41 -10.79 -40.36
CA VAL A 11 10.41 -10.35 -41.77
C VAL A 11 10.62 -11.54 -42.71
N VAL A 12 11.48 -12.49 -42.35
CA VAL A 12 11.70 -13.72 -43.14
C VAL A 12 10.45 -14.60 -43.13
N GLN A 13 9.75 -14.71 -42.01
CA GLN A 13 8.47 -15.45 -41.94
C GLN A 13 7.38 -14.81 -42.80
N LEU A 14 7.28 -13.48 -42.79
CA LEU A 14 6.22 -12.74 -43.49
C LEU A 14 6.46 -12.56 -44.99
N ALA A 15 7.71 -12.36 -45.41
CA ALA A 15 8.06 -11.97 -46.78
C ALA A 15 9.22 -12.80 -47.40
N GLY A 16 9.64 -13.87 -46.73
CA GLY A 16 10.74 -14.73 -47.18
C GLY A 16 12.14 -14.12 -47.06
N LYS A 17 13.16 -14.89 -47.43
CA LYS A 17 14.53 -14.36 -47.64
C LYS A 17 14.54 -13.47 -48.88
N GLY A 18 15.56 -12.60 -49.04
CA GLY A 18 15.63 -11.62 -50.12
C GLY A 18 15.23 -12.21 -51.50
N HIS A 19 14.39 -11.49 -52.24
CA HIS A 19 13.82 -11.89 -53.55
C HIS A 19 12.98 -13.18 -53.58
N ALA A 20 12.48 -13.64 -52.42
CA ALA A 20 11.63 -14.86 -52.35
C ALA A 20 10.33 -14.66 -53.11
N ARG A 21 9.89 -15.73 -53.81
CA ARG A 21 8.58 -15.81 -54.51
C ARG A 21 7.58 -16.62 -53.66
N GLY A 22 6.28 -16.45 -53.91
CA GLY A 22 5.25 -17.24 -53.21
C GLY A 22 4.74 -16.63 -51.90
N TYR A 23 5.14 -15.44 -51.50
CA TYR A 23 4.64 -14.73 -50.31
C TYR A 23 3.66 -13.63 -50.73
N ASP A 24 2.60 -13.44 -49.95
CA ASP A 24 1.62 -12.34 -50.12
C ASP A 24 2.24 -10.97 -49.72
N ASN A 25 3.32 -10.98 -48.98
CA ASN A 25 4.00 -9.80 -48.54
C ASN A 25 5.37 -9.63 -49.24
N THR A 26 5.85 -8.39 -49.28
CA THR A 26 7.17 -8.04 -49.81
C THR A 26 7.93 -7.16 -48.83
N ARG A 27 9.27 -7.26 -48.85
CA ARG A 27 10.13 -6.35 -48.12
C ARG A 27 10.04 -4.94 -48.74
N TRP A 28 9.80 -3.94 -47.92
CA TRP A 28 9.53 -2.56 -48.33
C TRP A 28 10.57 -1.57 -47.84
N GLY A 29 11.84 -2.00 -47.74
CA GLY A 29 12.93 -1.16 -47.26
C GLY A 29 13.06 -1.16 -45.74
N ARG A 30 13.64 -0.06 -45.22
CA ARG A 30 13.89 0.15 -43.81
C ARG A 30 13.59 1.59 -43.44
N GLN A 31 13.29 1.85 -42.16
CA GLN A 31 13.04 3.20 -41.64
C GLN A 31 13.69 3.38 -40.28
N PRO A 32 14.04 4.63 -39.90
CA PRO A 32 14.42 4.94 -38.52
C PRO A 32 13.25 4.64 -37.58
N GLY A 33 13.56 4.04 -36.45
CA GLY A 33 12.59 3.76 -35.40
C GLY A 33 13.31 3.71 -34.05
N SER A 34 12.63 3.25 -33.03
CA SER A 34 13.20 3.15 -31.70
C SER A 34 12.58 2.00 -30.93
N VAL A 35 13.29 1.47 -29.96
CA VAL A 35 12.82 0.40 -29.07
C VAL A 35 13.10 0.78 -27.63
N TYR A 36 12.28 0.27 -26.73
CA TYR A 36 12.56 0.37 -25.31
C TYR A 36 13.39 -0.84 -24.87
N LEU A 37 14.50 -0.58 -24.21
CA LEU A 37 15.30 -1.53 -23.46
C LEU A 37 15.29 -1.09 -22.01
N MET A 38 14.66 -1.88 -21.16
CA MET A 38 14.31 -1.47 -19.81
C MET A 38 13.47 -0.18 -19.86
N ASP A 39 13.93 0.89 -19.20
CA ASP A 39 13.29 2.20 -19.14
C ASP A 39 13.84 3.22 -20.15
N GLN A 40 14.77 2.81 -21.03
CA GLN A 40 15.44 3.67 -22.00
C GLN A 40 15.00 3.37 -23.42
N LYS A 41 14.94 4.43 -24.24
CA LYS A 41 14.57 4.35 -25.65
C LYS A 41 15.83 4.44 -26.51
N PHE A 42 16.05 3.42 -27.34
CA PHE A 42 17.22 3.32 -28.24
C PHE A 42 16.80 3.46 -29.69
N PRO A 43 17.53 4.24 -30.50
CA PRO A 43 17.30 4.29 -31.93
C PRO A 43 17.69 2.97 -32.58
N ILE A 44 16.86 2.50 -33.53
CA ILE A 44 17.16 1.33 -34.38
C ILE A 44 16.69 1.61 -35.81
N ILE A 45 17.19 0.79 -36.72
CA ILE A 45 16.67 0.73 -38.10
C ILE A 45 15.68 -0.43 -38.20
N VAL A 46 14.41 -0.11 -38.42
CA VAL A 46 13.30 -1.07 -38.48
C VAL A 46 13.08 -1.52 -39.93
N PRO A 47 13.06 -2.81 -40.24
CA PRO A 47 12.68 -3.32 -41.54
C PRO A 47 11.16 -3.13 -41.75
N ARG A 48 10.75 -2.85 -42.98
CA ARG A 48 9.35 -2.69 -43.36
C ARG A 48 8.90 -3.83 -44.25
N VAL A 49 7.65 -4.22 -44.09
CA VAL A 49 6.96 -5.24 -44.89
C VAL A 49 5.68 -4.66 -45.40
N ARG A 50 5.35 -4.90 -46.66
CA ARG A 50 4.12 -4.45 -47.31
C ARG A 50 3.34 -5.65 -47.90
N ASN A 51 2.04 -5.68 -47.66
CA ASN A 51 1.17 -6.64 -48.31
C ASN A 51 0.93 -6.22 -49.77
N LYS A 52 1.11 -7.16 -50.68
CA LYS A 52 1.02 -6.92 -52.13
C LYS A 52 -0.40 -6.60 -52.61
N THR A 53 -1.36 -7.35 -52.09
CA THR A 53 -2.78 -7.26 -52.47
C THR A 53 -3.45 -6.06 -51.83
N ALA A 54 -3.31 -5.93 -50.51
CA ALA A 54 -3.90 -4.82 -49.73
C ALA A 54 -3.14 -3.49 -49.88
N ARG A 55 -1.96 -3.49 -50.50
CA ARG A 55 -1.07 -2.33 -50.70
C ARG A 55 -0.79 -1.50 -49.44
N ARG A 56 -0.89 -2.13 -48.25
CA ARG A 56 -0.68 -1.51 -46.95
C ARG A 56 0.53 -2.10 -46.24
N GLU A 57 1.13 -1.32 -45.33
CA GLU A 57 2.22 -1.78 -44.49
C GLU A 57 1.72 -2.83 -43.48
N VAL A 58 2.49 -3.90 -43.31
CA VAL A 58 2.26 -4.94 -42.31
C VAL A 58 3.06 -4.56 -41.09
N GLN A 59 2.41 -4.38 -39.96
CA GLN A 59 3.05 -4.08 -38.70
C GLN A 59 3.72 -5.32 -38.12
N LEU A 60 5.00 -5.20 -37.77
CA LEU A 60 5.75 -6.28 -37.15
C LEU A 60 5.34 -6.42 -35.68
N GLN A 61 4.87 -7.59 -35.29
CA GLN A 61 4.45 -7.86 -33.90
C GLN A 61 5.64 -7.77 -32.92
N SER A 62 6.80 -8.26 -33.32
CA SER A 62 8.02 -8.13 -32.53
C SER A 62 8.44 -6.67 -32.32
N TYR A 63 8.18 -5.78 -33.30
CA TYR A 63 8.42 -4.37 -33.15
C TYR A 63 7.39 -3.72 -32.21
N GLN A 64 6.12 -4.07 -32.32
CA GLN A 64 5.07 -3.57 -31.42
C GLN A 64 5.36 -3.91 -29.95
N LYS A 65 5.82 -5.13 -29.68
CA LYS A 65 6.18 -5.58 -28.32
C LYS A 65 7.27 -4.72 -27.66
N VAL A 66 8.19 -4.16 -28.43
CA VAL A 66 9.30 -3.35 -27.91
C VAL A 66 9.08 -1.83 -28.06
N GLN A 67 7.89 -1.43 -28.55
CA GLN A 67 7.48 -0.02 -28.67
C GLN A 67 6.93 0.54 -27.37
N SER A 68 6.46 -0.29 -26.48
CA SER A 68 6.04 0.11 -25.15
C SER A 68 7.19 -0.11 -24.16
N PRO A 69 7.36 0.74 -23.14
CA PRO A 69 8.21 0.41 -22.02
C PRO A 69 7.79 -0.97 -21.51
N PHE A 70 8.73 -1.87 -21.39
CA PHE A 70 8.46 -3.24 -20.93
C PHE A 70 7.68 -3.18 -19.61
N ALA A 71 6.86 -4.22 -19.32
CA ALA A 71 6.24 -4.40 -18.01
C ALA A 71 7.26 -4.44 -16.83
N GLY A 72 8.54 -4.39 -17.13
CA GLY A 72 9.69 -4.19 -16.24
C GLY A 72 10.02 -2.74 -15.86
N ASP A 73 9.17 -1.76 -16.13
CA ASP A 73 9.32 -0.36 -15.70
C ASP A 73 9.27 -0.19 -14.16
N GLY A 74 9.12 -1.29 -13.42
CA GLY A 74 9.27 -1.31 -11.97
C GLY A 74 10.58 -0.66 -11.50
N ASN A 75 11.68 -0.82 -12.22
CA ASN A 75 12.97 -0.23 -11.85
C ASN A 75 12.97 1.29 -11.85
N THR A 76 12.32 1.97 -12.83
CA THR A 76 12.22 3.44 -12.84
C THR A 76 11.39 3.93 -11.67
N VAL A 77 10.24 3.32 -11.43
CA VAL A 77 9.35 3.68 -10.32
C VAL A 77 10.05 3.46 -8.98
N LEU A 78 10.70 2.31 -8.79
CA LEU A 78 11.45 2.00 -7.57
C LEU A 78 12.59 2.99 -7.32
N LYS A 79 13.39 3.31 -8.34
CA LYS A 79 14.48 4.30 -8.21
C LYS A 79 13.96 5.67 -7.78
N LEU A 80 12.83 6.11 -8.35
CA LEU A 80 12.21 7.39 -7.98
C LEU A 80 11.59 7.33 -6.57
N LEU A 81 10.93 6.23 -6.22
CA LEU A 81 10.42 5.99 -4.87
C LEU A 81 11.54 5.98 -3.83
N HIS A 82 12.69 5.39 -4.16
CA HIS A 82 13.87 5.38 -3.27
C HIS A 82 14.65 6.69 -3.25
N GLY A 83 14.13 7.75 -3.88
CA GLY A 83 14.62 9.13 -3.76
C GLY A 83 15.62 9.55 -4.81
N ILE A 84 15.72 8.87 -5.95
CA ILE A 84 16.46 9.39 -7.10
C ILE A 84 15.60 10.47 -7.76
N SER A 85 16.09 11.72 -7.75
CA SER A 85 15.41 12.85 -8.40
C SER A 85 15.24 12.60 -9.90
N THR A 86 14.11 12.99 -10.48
CA THR A 86 13.88 12.93 -11.93
C THR A 86 14.93 13.70 -12.73
N HIS A 87 15.49 14.77 -12.16
CA HIS A 87 16.57 15.57 -12.76
C HIS A 87 17.92 14.83 -12.74
N LYS A 88 18.21 14.06 -11.70
CA LYS A 88 19.46 13.29 -11.54
C LYS A 88 19.37 11.87 -12.10
N TYR A 89 18.21 11.45 -12.59
CA TYR A 89 18.01 10.09 -13.07
C TYR A 89 18.93 9.74 -14.23
N HIS A 90 19.15 10.69 -15.16
CA HIS A 90 20.05 10.52 -16.30
C HIS A 90 21.49 10.26 -15.85
N GLU A 91 21.94 10.98 -14.81
CA GLU A 91 23.31 10.85 -14.26
C GLU A 91 23.50 9.51 -13.53
N SER A 92 22.43 8.97 -12.92
CA SER A 92 22.45 7.70 -12.20
C SER A 92 22.25 6.48 -13.11
N SER A 93 21.92 6.68 -14.37
CA SER A 93 21.68 5.63 -15.35
C SER A 93 22.99 5.33 -16.11
N THR A 94 23.53 4.16 -15.92
CA THR A 94 24.81 3.70 -16.54
C THR A 94 24.64 3.19 -17.97
N LEU A 95 23.44 3.27 -18.56
CA LEU A 95 23.16 2.81 -19.90
C LEU A 95 23.57 3.85 -20.97
N ALA A 96 24.00 3.40 -22.12
CA ALA A 96 24.71 4.08 -23.18
C ALA A 96 24.26 5.56 -23.48
N ALA A 97 25.21 6.37 -23.89
CA ALA A 97 25.06 7.80 -24.24
C ALA A 97 24.00 8.09 -25.34
N GLU A 98 23.55 7.09 -26.08
CA GLU A 98 22.55 7.21 -27.15
C GLU A 98 21.09 7.01 -26.65
N ALA A 99 20.87 6.80 -25.36
CA ALA A 99 19.54 6.56 -24.82
C ALA A 99 18.69 7.83 -24.79
N MET A 100 17.48 7.76 -25.37
CA MET A 100 16.50 8.83 -25.41
C MET A 100 15.36 8.55 -24.40
N GLY A 101 14.62 9.61 -24.05
CA GLY A 101 13.40 9.46 -23.23
C GLY A 101 13.61 9.57 -21.71
N LEU A 102 14.82 9.92 -21.26
CA LEU A 102 15.17 10.12 -19.85
C LEU A 102 15.05 11.57 -19.39
N SER A 103 14.38 12.45 -20.14
CA SER A 103 14.15 13.83 -19.66
C SER A 103 13.30 13.80 -18.37
N ALA A 104 13.57 14.72 -17.44
CA ALA A 104 12.85 14.84 -16.18
C ALA A 104 11.33 14.89 -16.37
N SER A 105 10.86 15.59 -17.42
CA SER A 105 9.44 15.68 -17.78
C SER A 105 8.86 14.32 -18.19
N ASN A 106 9.59 13.55 -18.98
CA ASN A 106 9.15 12.23 -19.46
C ASN A 106 9.11 11.22 -18.31
N LEU A 107 10.15 11.20 -17.47
CA LEU A 107 10.20 10.39 -16.27
C LEU A 107 9.06 10.72 -15.30
N SER A 108 8.77 12.02 -15.10
CA SER A 108 7.66 12.45 -14.26
C SER A 108 6.29 11.97 -14.80
N LYS A 109 6.07 12.05 -16.13
CA LYS A 109 4.84 11.55 -16.76
C LYS A 109 4.69 10.02 -16.57
N ARG A 110 5.75 9.27 -16.82
CA ARG A 110 5.78 7.81 -16.65
C ARG A 110 5.53 7.41 -15.19
N PHE A 111 6.19 8.09 -14.25
CA PHE A 111 5.99 7.88 -12.83
C PHE A 111 4.54 8.15 -12.41
N LYS A 112 3.96 9.28 -12.86
CA LYS A 112 2.55 9.61 -12.60
C LYS A 112 1.61 8.53 -13.11
N GLN A 113 1.80 8.06 -14.34
CA GLN A 113 0.98 7.02 -14.95
C GLN A 113 1.09 5.70 -14.17
N LYS A 114 2.31 5.23 -13.96
CA LYS A 114 2.55 3.93 -13.30
C LYS A 114 2.04 3.90 -11.86
N THR A 115 2.25 4.98 -11.10
CA THR A 115 1.72 5.08 -9.73
C THR A 115 0.20 5.23 -9.70
N ALA A 116 -0.42 5.81 -10.73
CA ALA A 116 -1.89 5.82 -10.88
C ALA A 116 -2.43 4.42 -11.15
N ASP A 117 -1.78 3.64 -12.02
CA ASP A 117 -2.15 2.25 -12.28
C ASP A 117 -2.01 1.38 -11.02
N THR A 118 -0.94 1.60 -10.25
CA THR A 118 -0.73 0.90 -8.97
C THR A 118 -1.80 1.26 -7.93
N LEU A 119 -2.17 2.54 -7.82
CA LEU A 119 -3.27 2.97 -6.95
C LEU A 119 -4.59 2.30 -7.36
N LYS A 120 -4.89 2.30 -8.64
CA LYS A 120 -6.08 1.64 -9.18
C LYS A 120 -6.09 0.13 -8.87
N GLN A 121 -4.96 -0.56 -9.07
CA GLN A 121 -4.81 -1.98 -8.73
C GLN A 121 -5.08 -2.23 -7.24
N LEU A 122 -4.57 -1.39 -6.34
CA LEU A 122 -4.82 -1.51 -4.90
C LEU A 122 -6.31 -1.27 -4.57
N GLN A 123 -6.92 -0.24 -5.17
CA GLN A 123 -8.32 0.12 -4.93
C GLN A 123 -9.31 -0.92 -5.50
N GLU A 124 -8.99 -1.57 -6.61
CA GLU A 124 -9.86 -2.53 -7.29
C GLU A 124 -9.53 -4.00 -6.94
N ARG A 125 -8.50 -4.26 -6.12
CA ARG A 125 -8.08 -5.62 -5.72
C ARG A 125 -9.27 -6.40 -5.16
N PRO A 126 -9.64 -7.57 -5.71
CA PRO A 126 -10.67 -8.42 -5.13
C PRO A 126 -10.24 -8.94 -3.75
N LEU A 127 -11.17 -8.98 -2.79
CA LEU A 127 -10.92 -9.47 -1.43
C LEU A 127 -11.67 -10.76 -1.11
N ALA A 128 -12.52 -11.24 -2.03
CA ALA A 128 -13.39 -12.39 -1.83
C ALA A 128 -12.65 -13.71 -1.52
N GLU A 129 -11.44 -13.86 -2.04
CA GLU A 129 -10.62 -15.07 -1.82
C GLU A 129 -9.69 -14.95 -0.62
N SER A 130 -9.61 -13.76 -0.03
CA SER A 130 -8.77 -13.51 1.14
C SER A 130 -9.57 -13.81 2.41
N ASP A 131 -9.15 -14.83 3.15
CA ASP A 131 -9.79 -15.21 4.42
C ASP A 131 -9.28 -14.31 5.56
N ILE A 132 -9.74 -13.06 5.57
CA ILE A 132 -9.28 -11.99 6.47
C ILE A 132 -10.01 -12.12 7.80
N ILE A 133 -9.26 -12.29 8.88
CA ILE A 133 -9.78 -12.44 10.26
C ILE A 133 -9.57 -11.21 11.12
N ALA A 134 -8.55 -10.40 10.79
CA ALA A 134 -8.26 -9.17 11.52
C ALA A 134 -7.86 -8.06 10.57
N ILE A 135 -8.24 -6.82 10.90
CA ILE A 135 -7.91 -5.61 10.15
C ILE A 135 -7.33 -4.57 11.09
N PHE A 136 -6.09 -4.16 10.81
CA PHE A 136 -5.46 -3.02 11.44
C PHE A 136 -5.78 -1.76 10.64
N ILE A 137 -6.17 -0.70 11.33
CA ILE A 137 -6.41 0.60 10.72
C ILE A 137 -5.63 1.66 11.47
N ASP A 138 -4.87 2.45 10.73
CA ASP A 138 -4.09 3.55 11.25
C ASP A 138 -4.13 4.74 10.29
N ALA A 139 -3.89 5.94 10.82
CA ALA A 139 -3.90 7.19 10.09
C ALA A 139 -2.53 7.86 10.12
N LYS A 140 -2.03 8.27 8.95
CA LYS A 140 -0.81 9.08 8.81
C LYS A 140 -1.15 10.47 8.31
N ARG A 141 -0.52 11.50 8.86
CA ARG A 141 -0.64 12.87 8.39
C ARG A 141 0.49 13.23 7.44
N TYR A 142 0.14 13.97 6.38
CA TYR A 142 1.04 14.55 5.40
C TYR A 142 0.70 16.03 5.25
N ALA A 143 1.41 16.91 5.94
CA ALA A 143 1.07 18.34 6.08
C ALA A 143 -0.37 18.50 6.57
N ASP A 144 -1.25 19.10 5.76
CA ASP A 144 -2.66 19.34 6.09
C ASP A 144 -3.58 18.15 5.72
N ASP A 145 -3.04 17.15 5.04
CA ASP A 145 -3.78 15.97 4.58
C ASP A 145 -3.59 14.76 5.51
N GLY A 146 -4.67 14.03 5.74
CA GLY A 146 -4.65 12.75 6.43
C GLY A 146 -4.81 11.58 5.46
N LEU A 147 -4.19 10.47 5.77
CA LEU A 147 -4.31 9.22 5.03
C LEU A 147 -4.64 8.09 6.00
N ILE A 148 -5.72 7.37 5.72
CA ILE A 148 -6.01 6.10 6.39
C ILE A 148 -5.40 4.96 5.59
N VAL A 149 -4.77 4.02 6.30
CA VAL A 149 -4.27 2.76 5.74
C VAL A 149 -4.93 1.61 6.49
N ALA A 150 -5.38 0.60 5.77
CA ALA A 150 -5.79 -0.67 6.37
C ALA A 150 -4.95 -1.82 5.87
N MET A 151 -4.59 -2.67 6.81
CA MET A 151 -3.88 -3.93 6.60
C MET A 151 -4.67 -5.07 7.19
N GLY A 152 -5.00 -6.06 6.35
CA GLY A 152 -5.65 -7.30 6.76
C GLY A 152 -4.63 -8.36 7.17
N VAL A 153 -5.06 -9.23 8.08
CA VAL A 153 -4.35 -10.47 8.41
C VAL A 153 -5.28 -11.62 8.08
N THR A 154 -4.81 -12.55 7.28
CA THR A 154 -5.56 -13.75 6.89
C THR A 154 -5.48 -14.84 7.95
N MET A 155 -6.33 -15.86 7.86
CA MET A 155 -6.27 -17.05 8.71
C MET A 155 -4.90 -17.76 8.62
N ALA A 156 -4.23 -17.68 7.47
CA ALA A 156 -2.88 -18.23 7.28
C ALA A 156 -1.76 -17.36 7.91
N GLY A 157 -2.09 -16.17 8.42
CA GLY A 157 -1.15 -15.21 8.99
C GLY A 157 -0.54 -14.24 7.96
N ASP A 158 -0.94 -14.32 6.69
CA ASP A 158 -0.43 -13.41 5.66
C ASP A 158 -0.98 -12.00 5.88
N LYS A 159 -0.14 -11.01 5.67
CA LYS A 159 -0.48 -9.59 5.80
C LYS A 159 -0.71 -8.98 4.43
N ILE A 160 -1.87 -8.37 4.24
CA ILE A 160 -2.31 -7.81 2.95
C ILE A 160 -2.73 -6.36 3.17
N VAL A 161 -2.23 -5.44 2.34
CA VAL A 161 -2.71 -4.06 2.32
C VAL A 161 -4.10 -4.04 1.68
N LEU A 162 -5.13 -3.70 2.44
CA LEU A 162 -6.51 -3.72 1.96
C LEU A 162 -6.89 -2.46 1.19
N GLY A 163 -6.31 -1.33 1.55
CA GLY A 163 -6.57 -0.06 0.90
C GLY A 163 -6.08 1.14 1.67
N ILE A 164 -6.18 2.26 1.00
CA ILE A 164 -5.86 3.59 1.51
C ILE A 164 -6.97 4.55 1.15
N GLU A 165 -7.19 5.56 1.99
CA GLU A 165 -8.15 6.62 1.70
C GLU A 165 -7.63 7.96 2.24
N HIS A 166 -7.90 9.02 1.49
CA HIS A 166 -7.56 10.38 1.87
C HIS A 166 -8.63 10.97 2.79
N ILE A 167 -8.20 11.58 3.88
CA ILE A 167 -9.09 12.25 4.84
C ILE A 167 -8.57 13.66 5.13
N HIS A 168 -9.42 14.66 5.03
CA HIS A 168 -9.09 16.03 5.49
C HIS A 168 -9.28 16.21 7.00
N SER A 169 -10.17 15.42 7.58
CA SER A 169 -10.47 15.36 9.01
C SER A 169 -10.95 13.96 9.35
N GLU A 170 -11.05 13.61 10.63
CA GLU A 170 -11.66 12.33 11.06
C GLU A 170 -13.18 12.31 10.78
N ASN A 171 -13.56 12.55 9.52
CA ASN A 171 -14.94 12.52 9.09
C ASN A 171 -15.39 11.06 8.96
N ALA A 172 -16.24 10.63 9.88
CA ALA A 172 -16.77 9.27 9.91
C ALA A 172 -17.43 8.86 8.58
N LEU A 173 -18.04 9.79 7.84
CA LEU A 173 -18.71 9.49 6.56
C LEU A 173 -17.71 9.04 5.48
N VAL A 174 -16.55 9.67 5.38
CA VAL A 174 -15.52 9.27 4.42
C VAL A 174 -14.99 7.88 4.76
N ILE A 175 -14.78 7.63 6.06
CA ILE A 175 -14.32 6.32 6.56
C ILE A 175 -15.38 5.24 6.31
N GLU A 176 -16.68 5.57 6.49
CA GLU A 176 -17.77 4.66 6.17
C GLU A 176 -17.85 4.33 4.67
N GLN A 177 -17.71 5.31 3.80
CA GLN A 177 -17.70 5.09 2.35
C GLN A 177 -16.55 4.18 1.95
N TRP A 178 -15.36 4.43 2.51
CA TRP A 178 -14.19 3.59 2.28
C TRP A 178 -14.39 2.15 2.81
N ALA A 179 -14.95 1.98 4.02
CA ALA A 179 -15.26 0.66 4.57
C ALA A 179 -16.29 -0.10 3.72
N ARG A 180 -17.32 0.59 3.20
CA ARG A 180 -18.29 0.02 2.24
C ARG A 180 -17.63 -0.40 0.94
N HIS A 181 -16.61 0.33 0.50
CA HIS A 181 -15.84 -0.04 -0.68
C HIS A 181 -15.04 -1.34 -0.46
N LEU A 182 -14.48 -1.57 0.73
CA LEU A 182 -13.88 -2.86 1.07
C LEU A 182 -14.89 -4.01 0.98
N ILE A 183 -16.10 -3.81 1.51
CA ILE A 183 -17.19 -4.79 1.43
C ILE A 183 -17.58 -5.05 -0.04
N ALA A 184 -17.73 -4.01 -0.84
CA ALA A 184 -18.07 -4.13 -2.28
C ALA A 184 -17.01 -4.90 -3.08
N ARG A 185 -15.74 -4.90 -2.63
CA ARG A 185 -14.65 -5.69 -3.20
C ARG A 185 -14.65 -7.16 -2.74
N GLY A 186 -15.65 -7.55 -1.95
CA GLY A 186 -15.84 -8.93 -1.52
C GLY A 186 -15.22 -9.26 -0.16
N LEU A 187 -14.93 -8.26 0.69
CA LEU A 187 -14.50 -8.53 2.06
C LEU A 187 -15.57 -9.34 2.80
N LYS A 188 -15.24 -10.55 3.22
CA LYS A 188 -16.12 -11.42 4.01
C LYS A 188 -16.03 -11.01 5.47
N PHE A 189 -17.17 -10.79 6.12
CA PHE A 189 -17.20 -10.33 7.51
C PHE A 189 -18.35 -10.95 8.35
N GLU A 190 -19.18 -11.79 7.76
CA GLU A 190 -20.38 -12.33 8.37
C GLU A 190 -20.08 -13.30 9.52
N GLN A 191 -18.85 -13.79 9.63
CA GLN A 191 -18.38 -14.60 10.75
C GLN A 191 -17.78 -13.76 11.89
N GLY A 192 -17.74 -12.44 11.72
CA GLY A 192 -17.06 -11.50 12.59
C GLY A 192 -15.65 -11.16 12.09
N ILE A 193 -15.30 -9.89 12.19
CA ILE A 193 -13.93 -9.40 11.90
C ILE A 193 -13.43 -8.62 13.11
N LEU A 194 -12.18 -8.90 13.50
CA LEU A 194 -11.47 -8.16 14.53
C LEU A 194 -10.81 -6.89 13.92
N PHE A 195 -11.21 -5.72 14.41
CA PHE A 195 -10.59 -4.45 14.04
C PHE A 195 -9.65 -3.98 15.15
N ILE A 196 -8.39 -3.72 14.83
CA ILE A 196 -7.40 -3.19 15.75
C ILE A 196 -7.16 -1.72 15.39
N ILE A 197 -7.48 -0.81 16.31
CA ILE A 197 -7.42 0.65 16.09
C ILE A 197 -6.73 1.35 17.26
N ASP A 198 -6.21 2.56 17.01
CA ASP A 198 -5.54 3.40 18.04
C ASP A 198 -6.51 4.00 19.08
N GLY A 199 -7.79 4.00 18.80
CA GLY A 199 -8.84 4.58 19.65
C GLY A 199 -9.51 5.82 19.04
N SER A 200 -9.32 6.10 17.76
CA SER A 200 -10.07 7.10 17.03
C SER A 200 -11.57 6.79 17.08
N LYS A 201 -12.35 7.74 17.65
CA LYS A 201 -13.80 7.61 17.74
C LYS A 201 -14.46 7.62 16.38
N GLY A 202 -13.91 8.34 15.42
CA GLY A 202 -14.38 8.41 14.04
C GLY A 202 -14.27 7.05 13.34
N ILE A 203 -13.11 6.40 13.45
CA ILE A 203 -12.88 5.06 12.90
C ILE A 203 -13.78 4.03 13.57
N ALA A 204 -13.84 4.01 14.91
CA ALA A 204 -14.70 3.09 15.65
C ALA A 204 -16.17 3.22 15.28
N ARG A 205 -16.67 4.45 15.13
CA ARG A 205 -18.05 4.73 14.71
C ARG A 205 -18.32 4.21 13.29
N ALA A 206 -17.43 4.51 12.35
CA ALA A 206 -17.57 4.07 10.96
C ALA A 206 -17.59 2.55 10.85
N ILE A 207 -16.70 1.85 11.59
CA ILE A 207 -16.66 0.39 11.64
C ILE A 207 -17.99 -0.17 12.15
N ARG A 208 -18.52 0.35 13.28
CA ARG A 208 -19.79 -0.12 13.83
C ARG A 208 -20.97 0.13 12.88
N ASN A 209 -21.00 1.26 12.19
CA ASN A 209 -22.05 1.59 11.23
C ASN A 209 -22.00 0.68 9.98
N CYS A 210 -20.82 0.28 9.52
CA CYS A 210 -20.68 -0.55 8.32
C CYS A 210 -20.81 -2.06 8.59
N PHE A 211 -20.26 -2.55 9.71
CA PHE A 211 -20.18 -3.98 10.01
C PHE A 211 -21.14 -4.44 11.11
N GLY A 212 -21.79 -3.51 11.82
CA GLY A 212 -22.81 -3.79 12.82
C GLY A 212 -22.33 -4.78 13.90
N LYS A 213 -23.13 -5.81 14.14
CA LYS A 213 -22.83 -6.85 15.13
C LYS A 213 -21.59 -7.72 14.82
N TYR A 214 -21.12 -7.68 13.58
CA TYR A 214 -19.94 -8.44 13.14
C TYR A 214 -18.63 -7.69 13.40
N ALA A 215 -18.70 -6.42 13.79
CA ALA A 215 -17.53 -5.63 14.16
C ALA A 215 -17.06 -5.97 15.57
N VAL A 216 -15.89 -6.57 15.68
CA VAL A 216 -15.22 -6.83 16.96
C VAL A 216 -14.05 -5.86 17.06
N ILE A 217 -14.12 -4.88 17.95
CA ILE A 217 -13.11 -3.82 18.04
C ILE A 217 -12.17 -4.09 19.21
N GLN A 218 -10.88 -4.17 18.94
CA GLN A 218 -9.79 -4.12 19.92
C GLN A 218 -9.13 -2.75 19.83
N ARG A 219 -9.15 -1.99 20.90
CA ARG A 219 -8.38 -0.75 21.01
C ARG A 219 -6.94 -1.06 21.40
N CYS A 220 -5.97 -0.41 20.76
CA CYS A 220 -4.55 -0.57 21.03
C CYS A 220 -4.22 -0.30 22.49
N GLN A 221 -3.72 -1.30 23.21
CA GLN A 221 -3.37 -1.20 24.62
C GLN A 221 -2.19 -0.26 24.87
N TRP A 222 -1.25 -0.18 23.91
CA TRP A 222 -0.10 0.73 24.02
C TRP A 222 -0.55 2.20 23.93
N HIS A 223 -1.32 2.56 22.89
CA HIS A 223 -1.84 3.93 22.74
C HIS A 223 -2.74 4.31 23.91
N LYS A 224 -3.56 3.38 24.41
CA LYS A 224 -4.39 3.61 25.59
C LYS A 224 -3.54 3.96 26.80
N ARG A 225 -2.48 3.19 27.04
CA ARG A 225 -1.56 3.42 28.15
C ARG A 225 -0.88 4.80 28.04
N GLU A 226 -0.36 5.14 26.85
CA GLU A 226 0.31 6.44 26.65
C GLU A 226 -0.67 7.61 26.78
N ASN A 227 -1.93 7.44 26.34
CA ASN A 227 -2.98 8.44 26.55
C ASN A 227 -3.26 8.68 28.05
N VAL A 228 -3.37 7.63 28.85
CA VAL A 228 -3.57 7.76 30.30
C VAL A 228 -2.39 8.47 30.98
N VAL A 229 -1.17 8.06 30.68
CA VAL A 229 0.01 8.63 31.34
C VAL A 229 0.35 10.03 30.87
N SER A 230 -0.20 10.49 29.74
CA SER A 230 0.00 11.87 29.26
C SER A 230 -0.55 12.92 30.22
N TYR A 231 -1.52 12.56 31.06
CA TYR A 231 -2.10 13.42 32.09
C TYR A 231 -1.30 13.44 33.40
N LEU A 232 -0.29 12.57 33.55
CA LEU A 232 0.46 12.38 34.79
C LEU A 232 1.82 13.09 34.74
N ASN A 233 2.35 13.40 35.91
CA ASN A 233 3.72 13.89 36.01
C ASN A 233 4.75 12.74 35.85
N ASP A 234 6.02 13.08 35.63
CA ASP A 234 7.05 12.09 35.25
C ASP A 234 7.28 11.03 36.36
N SER A 235 7.13 11.39 37.64
CA SER A 235 7.28 10.45 38.77
C SER A 235 6.17 9.40 38.80
N GLN A 236 4.98 9.73 38.31
CA GLN A 236 3.78 8.86 38.29
C GLN A 236 3.70 8.02 37.03
N LYS A 237 4.25 8.49 35.88
CA LYS A 237 4.15 7.83 34.58
C LYS A 237 4.68 6.40 34.60
N ALA A 238 5.86 6.18 35.18
CA ALA A 238 6.49 4.87 35.21
C ALA A 238 5.64 3.82 35.99
N LEU A 239 5.14 4.24 37.17
CA LEU A 239 4.27 3.40 38.00
C LEU A 239 2.97 3.05 37.26
N CYS A 240 2.28 4.03 36.70
CA CYS A 240 1.04 3.84 35.99
C CYS A 240 1.22 2.91 34.76
N ARG A 241 2.28 3.11 33.95
CA ARG A 241 2.64 2.20 32.84
C ARG A 241 2.84 0.76 33.33
N GLY A 242 3.56 0.57 34.42
CA GLY A 242 3.78 -0.75 35.04
C GLY A 242 2.47 -1.40 35.43
N ARG A 243 1.59 -0.68 36.14
CA ARG A 243 0.29 -1.17 36.57
C ARG A 243 -0.62 -1.57 35.39
N MET A 244 -0.72 -0.73 34.36
CA MET A 244 -1.48 -1.06 33.16
C MET A 244 -0.90 -2.27 32.43
N LYS A 245 0.44 -2.38 32.33
CA LYS A 245 1.09 -3.56 31.72
C LYS A 245 0.77 -4.83 32.49
N THR A 246 0.79 -4.79 33.80
CA THR A 246 0.43 -5.94 34.67
C THR A 246 -1.04 -6.32 34.49
N ALA A 247 -1.94 -5.34 34.44
CA ALA A 247 -3.37 -5.58 34.21
C ALA A 247 -3.63 -6.24 32.85
N TYR A 248 -3.01 -5.75 31.78
CA TYR A 248 -3.14 -6.34 30.43
C TYR A 248 -2.44 -7.70 30.28
N ALA A 249 -1.53 -8.06 31.19
CA ALA A 249 -0.88 -9.38 31.21
C ALA A 249 -1.69 -10.46 31.95
N GLN A 250 -2.81 -10.12 32.56
CA GLN A 250 -3.70 -11.09 33.20
C GLN A 250 -4.27 -12.06 32.15
N THR A 251 -4.53 -13.29 32.58
CA THR A 251 -4.98 -14.34 31.66
C THR A 251 -6.47 -14.22 31.34
N THR A 252 -7.27 -13.77 32.29
CA THR A 252 -8.73 -13.69 32.12
C THR A 252 -9.22 -12.25 32.01
N TYR A 253 -10.33 -12.07 31.28
CA TYR A 253 -11.02 -10.79 31.21
C TYR A 253 -11.38 -10.23 32.59
N LYS A 254 -11.86 -11.10 33.51
CA LYS A 254 -12.27 -10.70 34.86
C LYS A 254 -11.10 -10.13 35.68
N GLU A 255 -9.97 -10.79 35.64
CA GLU A 255 -8.75 -10.34 36.35
C GLU A 255 -8.20 -9.04 35.73
N ALA A 256 -8.06 -8.99 34.42
CA ALA A 256 -7.58 -7.79 33.72
C ALA A 256 -8.48 -6.58 34.01
N LYS A 257 -9.79 -6.74 33.95
CA LYS A 257 -10.76 -5.71 34.26
C LYS A 257 -10.67 -5.25 35.70
N ALA A 258 -10.61 -6.17 36.67
CA ALA A 258 -10.50 -5.85 38.10
C ALA A 258 -9.25 -5.01 38.41
N GLU A 259 -8.09 -5.37 37.83
CA GLU A 259 -6.86 -4.60 37.99
C GLU A 259 -6.94 -3.18 37.38
N LEU A 260 -7.59 -3.03 36.20
CA LEU A 260 -7.80 -1.71 35.62
C LEU A 260 -8.80 -0.86 36.41
N GLU A 261 -9.87 -1.46 36.93
CA GLU A 261 -10.84 -0.76 37.80
C GLU A 261 -10.22 -0.34 39.14
N LYS A 262 -9.31 -1.16 39.69
CA LYS A 262 -8.54 -0.78 40.86
C LYS A 262 -7.61 0.40 40.57
N LEU A 263 -6.89 0.36 39.45
CA LEU A 263 -6.05 1.47 39.01
C LEU A 263 -6.90 2.74 38.77
N TYR A 264 -8.08 2.63 38.19
CA TYR A 264 -8.99 3.76 38.03
C TYR A 264 -9.29 4.45 39.35
N LYS A 265 -9.67 3.67 40.39
CA LYS A 265 -9.96 4.20 41.72
C LYS A 265 -8.75 4.90 42.37
N GLU A 266 -7.54 4.39 42.12
CA GLU A 266 -6.30 4.99 42.58
C GLU A 266 -5.96 6.30 41.80
N LEU A 267 -6.31 6.39 40.53
CA LEU A 267 -6.07 7.59 39.71
C LEU A 267 -7.04 8.73 39.99
N VAL A 268 -8.30 8.45 40.38
CA VAL A 268 -9.30 9.51 40.65
C VAL A 268 -8.78 10.61 41.59
N PRO A 269 -8.19 10.33 42.77
CA PRO A 269 -7.67 11.36 43.64
C PRO A 269 -6.36 11.98 43.16
N VAL A 270 -5.67 11.36 42.21
CA VAL A 270 -4.38 11.80 41.68
C VAL A 270 -4.52 12.75 40.50
N ASN A 271 -5.32 12.32 39.50
CA ASN A 271 -5.60 13.08 38.32
C ASN A 271 -6.88 12.55 37.63
N GLU A 272 -7.95 13.32 37.68
CA GLU A 272 -9.24 12.95 37.13
C GLU A 272 -9.18 12.74 35.59
N GLY A 273 -8.36 13.53 34.88
CA GLY A 273 -8.15 13.38 33.45
C GLY A 273 -7.53 12.01 33.09
N ALA A 274 -6.53 11.56 33.87
CA ALA A 274 -5.94 10.23 33.72
C ALA A 274 -6.96 9.12 33.99
N ALA A 275 -7.75 9.27 35.08
CA ALA A 275 -8.81 8.32 35.43
C ALA A 275 -9.87 8.22 34.34
N ASN A 276 -10.40 9.34 33.86
CA ASN A 276 -11.37 9.39 32.78
C ASN A 276 -10.80 8.85 31.46
N SER A 277 -9.52 9.16 31.16
CA SER A 277 -8.84 8.57 30.02
C SER A 277 -8.73 7.05 30.13
N LEU A 278 -8.51 6.49 31.32
CA LEU A 278 -8.47 5.03 31.52
C LEU A 278 -9.83 4.40 31.29
N LEU A 279 -10.90 5.00 31.82
CA LEU A 279 -12.25 4.48 31.75
C LEU A 279 -12.81 4.52 30.31
N GLU A 280 -12.48 5.58 29.55
CA GLU A 280 -12.93 5.75 28.18
C GLU A 280 -12.44 4.62 27.27
N GLY A 281 -13.35 3.80 26.72
CA GLY A 281 -13.05 2.66 25.86
C GLY A 281 -12.25 1.53 26.54
N LEU A 282 -12.32 1.40 27.87
CA LEU A 282 -11.67 0.33 28.64
C LEU A 282 -12.10 -1.04 28.13
N GLU A 283 -13.38 -1.25 27.89
CA GLU A 283 -13.92 -2.52 27.39
C GLU A 283 -13.33 -2.93 26.05
N GLU A 284 -13.08 -1.98 25.17
CA GLU A 284 -12.47 -2.23 23.87
C GLU A 284 -10.99 -2.63 23.98
N THR A 285 -10.29 -2.24 25.05
CA THR A 285 -8.90 -2.67 25.28
C THR A 285 -8.81 -4.11 25.79
N LEU A 286 -9.93 -4.67 26.27
CA LEU A 286 -10.04 -6.01 26.82
C LEU A 286 -10.78 -7.00 25.88
N THR A 287 -11.02 -6.62 24.64
CA THR A 287 -11.75 -7.46 23.68
C THR A 287 -11.06 -8.82 23.48
N LEU A 288 -9.74 -8.86 23.33
CA LEU A 288 -9.00 -10.12 23.17
C LEU A 288 -9.11 -11.02 24.42
N HIS A 289 -9.09 -10.45 25.62
CA HIS A 289 -9.32 -11.20 26.85
C HIS A 289 -10.74 -11.79 26.89
N ARG A 290 -11.74 -11.01 26.46
CA ARG A 290 -13.14 -11.47 26.39
C ARG A 290 -13.34 -12.59 25.36
N LEU A 291 -12.54 -12.60 24.28
CA LEU A 291 -12.53 -13.67 23.28
C LEU A 291 -11.77 -14.92 23.75
N GLY A 292 -11.07 -14.86 24.87
CA GLY A 292 -10.31 -15.99 25.40
C GLY A 292 -9.13 -16.41 24.51
N LEU A 293 -8.57 -15.49 23.73
CA LEU A 293 -7.46 -15.80 22.84
C LEU A 293 -6.17 -16.06 23.64
N SER A 294 -5.36 -17.00 23.17
CA SER A 294 -4.08 -17.33 23.78
C SER A 294 -3.15 -16.12 23.83
N SER A 295 -2.25 -16.07 24.83
CA SER A 295 -1.29 -14.98 25.01
C SER A 295 -0.38 -14.78 23.80
N GLU A 296 -0.13 -15.82 23.03
CA GLU A 296 0.71 -15.77 21.81
C GLU A 296 0.01 -15.00 20.68
N ILE A 297 -1.25 -15.33 20.41
CA ILE A 297 -2.07 -14.65 19.39
C ILE A 297 -2.38 -13.22 19.84
N SER A 298 -2.77 -13.03 21.10
CA SER A 298 -3.12 -11.72 21.63
C SER A 298 -1.96 -10.75 21.61
N ARG A 299 -0.72 -11.22 21.79
CA ARG A 299 0.49 -10.36 21.70
C ARG A 299 0.63 -9.64 20.35
N SER A 300 0.26 -10.30 19.27
CA SER A 300 0.32 -9.72 17.91
C SER A 300 -0.87 -8.80 17.61
N LEU A 301 -2.00 -8.94 18.30
CA LEU A 301 -3.25 -8.26 18.00
C LEU A 301 -3.68 -7.21 19.04
N ASN A 302 -2.98 -7.11 20.19
CA ASN A 302 -3.33 -6.16 21.26
C ASN A 302 -2.79 -4.74 21.07
N THR A 303 -1.94 -4.54 20.06
CA THR A 303 -1.36 -3.25 19.70
C THR A 303 -1.40 -3.03 18.20
N THR A 304 -1.22 -1.77 17.79
CA THR A 304 -1.09 -1.37 16.39
C THR A 304 0.34 -1.52 15.84
N ASN A 305 1.26 -2.14 16.56
CA ASN A 305 2.68 -2.25 16.15
C ASN A 305 2.85 -2.82 14.73
N CYS A 306 1.96 -3.72 14.32
CA CYS A 306 2.03 -4.36 13.02
C CYS A 306 1.84 -3.32 11.89
N ILE A 307 0.82 -2.48 11.98
CA ILE A 307 0.58 -1.42 11.00
C ILE A 307 1.53 -0.24 11.19
N GLU A 308 1.96 0.06 12.42
CA GLU A 308 2.99 1.08 12.69
C GLU A 308 4.33 0.74 12.02
N SER A 309 4.72 -0.55 12.04
CA SER A 309 5.90 -1.03 11.31
C SER A 309 5.74 -0.82 9.80
N LEU A 310 4.57 -1.10 9.24
CA LEU A 310 4.25 -0.83 7.84
C LEU A 310 4.34 0.69 7.54
N MET A 311 3.78 1.53 8.42
CA MET A 311 3.82 2.98 8.28
C MET A 311 5.23 3.56 8.40
N SER A 312 6.08 2.98 9.26
CA SER A 312 7.49 3.34 9.38
C SER A 312 8.27 3.01 8.10
N GLN A 313 8.06 1.81 7.53
CA GLN A 313 8.64 1.45 6.23
C GLN A 313 8.16 2.37 5.11
N LEU A 314 6.86 2.70 5.09
CA LEU A 314 6.28 3.67 4.15
C LEU A 314 6.94 5.05 4.27
N GLY A 315 7.31 5.46 5.49
CA GLY A 315 8.06 6.70 5.74
C GLY A 315 9.34 6.80 4.90
N GLN A 316 10.06 5.69 4.70
CA GLN A 316 11.27 5.67 3.87
C GLN A 316 11.03 6.10 2.42
N TYR A 317 9.79 5.95 1.92
CA TYR A 317 9.38 6.37 0.58
C TYR A 317 8.82 7.79 0.57
N THR A 318 8.08 8.19 1.60
CA THR A 318 7.30 9.42 1.63
C THR A 318 8.04 10.59 2.27
N ASP A 319 8.95 10.35 3.23
CA ASP A 319 9.63 11.40 4.00
C ASP A 319 10.73 12.13 3.17
N LYS A 320 11.04 11.60 1.97
CA LYS A 320 11.94 12.23 0.99
C LYS A 320 11.24 13.21 0.05
N VAL A 321 9.93 13.34 0.17
CA VAL A 321 9.14 14.24 -0.68
C VAL A 321 9.08 15.60 0.01
N ASP A 322 9.83 16.57 -0.50
CA ASP A 322 9.92 17.92 0.09
C ASP A 322 8.57 18.65 0.07
N ARG A 323 7.75 18.41 -0.96
CA ARG A 323 6.45 19.07 -1.10
C ARG A 323 5.42 18.19 -1.80
N TRP A 324 4.30 18.01 -1.16
CA TRP A 324 3.10 17.40 -1.73
C TRP A 324 2.30 18.45 -2.51
N GLN A 325 1.99 18.19 -3.77
CA GLN A 325 1.26 19.12 -4.63
C GLN A 325 -0.27 18.99 -4.47
N ASN A 326 -0.74 17.79 -4.19
CA ASN A 326 -2.16 17.49 -3.98
C ASN A 326 -2.34 16.09 -3.39
N SER A 327 -3.54 15.81 -2.89
CA SER A 327 -3.93 14.54 -2.28
C SER A 327 -3.77 13.34 -3.22
N ASN A 328 -3.99 13.53 -4.53
CA ASN A 328 -3.82 12.45 -5.51
C ASN A 328 -2.34 12.02 -5.62
N GLN A 329 -1.40 12.96 -5.49
CA GLN A 329 0.03 12.61 -5.44
C GLN A 329 0.33 11.78 -4.19
N ILE A 330 -0.21 12.16 -3.03
CA ILE A 330 -0.04 11.42 -1.78
C ILE A 330 -0.56 9.98 -1.94
N LEU A 331 -1.79 9.82 -2.43
CA LEU A 331 -2.41 8.51 -2.65
C LEU A 331 -1.58 7.63 -3.59
N ARG A 332 -1.20 8.15 -4.76
CA ARG A 332 -0.44 7.39 -5.75
C ARG A 332 0.93 6.96 -5.23
N TRP A 333 1.63 7.87 -4.54
CA TRP A 333 2.95 7.59 -3.98
C TRP A 333 2.88 6.57 -2.86
N THR A 334 1.93 6.75 -1.95
CA THR A 334 1.67 5.82 -0.85
C THR A 334 1.28 4.43 -1.36
N ALA A 335 0.37 4.35 -2.33
CA ALA A 335 -0.01 3.07 -2.93
C ALA A 335 1.19 2.35 -3.54
N ALA A 336 2.04 3.06 -4.27
CA ALA A 336 3.23 2.49 -4.87
C ALA A 336 4.24 1.99 -3.80
N GLY A 337 4.45 2.75 -2.73
CA GLY A 337 5.28 2.34 -1.59
C GLY A 337 4.71 1.11 -0.88
N LEU A 338 3.43 1.10 -0.58
CA LEU A 338 2.76 -0.03 0.09
C LEU A 338 2.80 -1.31 -0.75
N MET A 339 2.56 -1.22 -2.05
CA MET A 339 2.63 -2.38 -2.95
C MET A 339 4.05 -2.94 -3.12
N ASP A 340 5.07 -2.10 -2.95
CA ASP A 340 6.46 -2.56 -2.91
C ASP A 340 6.84 -3.20 -1.56
N ILE A 341 6.26 -2.72 -0.46
CA ILE A 341 6.50 -3.26 0.88
C ILE A 341 5.76 -4.59 1.10
N GLU A 342 4.51 -4.71 0.64
CA GLU A 342 3.62 -5.83 0.95
C GLU A 342 4.25 -7.22 0.74
N PRO A 343 4.97 -7.53 -0.38
CA PRO A 343 5.58 -8.84 -0.57
C PRO A 343 6.65 -9.22 0.47
N ARG A 344 7.12 -8.23 1.24
CA ARG A 344 8.17 -8.38 2.27
C ARG A 344 7.62 -8.41 3.69
N LEU A 345 6.28 -8.32 3.84
CA LEU A 345 5.64 -8.41 5.16
C LEU A 345 5.70 -9.86 5.65
N TYR A 346 6.40 -10.07 6.75
CA TYR A 346 6.44 -11.39 7.41
C TYR A 346 5.12 -11.72 8.10
N LYS A 347 4.85 -13.02 8.22
CA LYS A 347 3.69 -13.55 8.93
C LYS A 347 3.72 -13.19 10.42
#